data_f627e081b6af1029c50a1c18ed2762d1
#
_entry.id   f627e081b6af1029c50a1c18ed2762d1
#
_cell.length_a   1.000
_cell.length_b   1.000
_cell.length_c   1.000
_cell.angle_alpha   90.00
_cell.angle_beta   90.00
_cell.angle_gamma   90.00
#
_symmetry.space_group_name_H-M   'P 1'
#
loop_
_entity.id
_entity.type
_entity.pdbx_description
1 polymer ?
#
loop_
_entity_poly.entity_id
_entity_poly.type
_entity_poly.pdbx_seq_one_letter_code
_entity_poly.pdbx_strand_id
1 'polypeptide(L)'
;MCIRDSNGSYRLGPGSWKLGSIYNSNFKIGTEIRDILNQICEVTGQSAGYWVRAGKKKVCLYRVNSKSELNHYVVEGTTFELNSATGKVLLAYTDKNLELKKEIEKKGYIYTAGERLDNIASVAIPAFDNKNLFKATVSVSGWKQFFTNKTVPKYYKTLSSFSNQLRSLLSNE
;
A
#
# COMPACT_ATOMS: atom_id res chain seq x y z
N MET A 1 -11.33 -6.78 -25.22
CA MET A 1 -11.08 -5.85 -24.10
C MET A 1 -10.46 -4.53 -24.52
N CYS A 2 -9.65 -4.49 -25.55
CA CYS A 2 -9.20 -3.24 -26.18
C CYS A 2 -10.08 -2.88 -27.36
N ILE A 3 -10.33 -1.58 -27.55
CA ILE A 3 -11.00 -1.02 -28.72
C ILE A 3 -9.93 -0.33 -29.54
N ARG A 4 -9.84 -0.67 -30.83
CA ARG A 4 -9.00 0.05 -31.79
C ARG A 4 -9.83 1.18 -32.39
N ASP A 5 -9.33 2.40 -32.32
CA ASP A 5 -9.96 3.55 -32.93
C ASP A 5 -9.64 3.67 -34.44
N SER A 6 -10.28 4.61 -35.12
CA SER A 6 -10.07 4.86 -36.54
C SER A 6 -8.64 5.29 -36.93
N ASN A 7 -7.87 5.77 -35.93
CA ASN A 7 -6.48 6.21 -36.12
C ASN A 7 -5.46 5.11 -35.80
N GLY A 8 -5.91 3.88 -35.52
CA GLY A 8 -5.08 2.74 -35.22
C GLY A 8 -4.58 2.68 -33.78
N SER A 9 -4.97 3.59 -32.89
CA SER A 9 -4.64 3.59 -31.45
C SER A 9 -5.53 2.62 -30.72
N TYR A 10 -5.00 2.03 -29.61
CA TYR A 10 -5.74 1.13 -28.75
C TYR A 10 -6.12 1.81 -27.46
N ARG A 11 -7.38 1.64 -27.03
CA ARG A 11 -7.88 2.06 -25.71
C ARG A 11 -8.56 0.90 -25.01
N LEU A 12 -8.60 0.96 -23.68
CA LEU A 12 -9.36 -0.01 -22.89
C LEU A 12 -10.85 0.19 -23.14
N GLY A 13 -11.54 -0.89 -23.47
CA GLY A 13 -12.99 -0.91 -23.66
C GLY A 13 -13.74 -1.27 -22.37
N PRO A 14 -15.10 -1.25 -22.37
CA PRO A 14 -15.94 -1.57 -21.21
C PRO A 14 -15.67 -2.93 -20.59
N GLY A 15 -15.16 -3.91 -21.37
CA GLY A 15 -14.76 -5.21 -20.84
C GLY A 15 -13.65 -5.15 -19.81
N SER A 16 -12.79 -4.14 -19.83
CA SER A 16 -11.75 -3.94 -18.80
C SER A 16 -12.35 -3.51 -17.46
N TRP A 17 -13.41 -2.68 -17.50
CA TRP A 17 -14.17 -2.30 -16.31
C TRP A 17 -14.85 -3.54 -15.67
N LYS A 18 -15.44 -4.43 -16.50
CA LYS A 18 -16.05 -5.68 -16.03
C LYS A 18 -15.03 -6.54 -15.27
N LEU A 19 -13.81 -6.67 -15.78
CA LEU A 19 -12.74 -7.43 -15.09
C LEU A 19 -12.36 -6.79 -13.74
N GLY A 20 -12.20 -5.47 -13.71
CA GLY A 20 -11.95 -4.74 -12.46
C GLY A 20 -13.08 -4.91 -11.45
N SER A 21 -14.34 -4.87 -11.91
CA SER A 21 -15.52 -5.07 -11.05
C SER A 21 -15.59 -6.51 -10.49
N ILE A 22 -15.28 -7.53 -11.31
CA ILE A 22 -15.19 -8.93 -10.85
C ILE A 22 -14.08 -9.09 -9.83
N TYR A 23 -12.91 -8.50 -10.06
CA TYR A 23 -11.82 -8.52 -9.09
C TYR A 23 -12.27 -7.91 -7.76
N ASN A 24 -12.86 -6.71 -7.79
CA ASN A 24 -13.34 -6.03 -6.59
C ASN A 24 -14.47 -6.79 -5.87
N SER A 25 -15.38 -7.46 -6.61
CA SER A 25 -16.46 -8.24 -6.01
C SER A 25 -15.97 -9.54 -5.36
N ASN A 26 -14.92 -10.14 -5.92
CA ASN A 26 -14.27 -11.32 -5.34
C ASN A 26 -13.42 -10.94 -4.12
N PHE A 27 -12.94 -9.70 -4.05
CA PHE A 27 -12.19 -9.15 -2.92
C PHE A 27 -13.15 -8.58 -1.87
N LYS A 28 -13.93 -9.47 -1.24
CA LYS A 28 -15.02 -9.13 -0.30
C LYS A 28 -14.58 -8.23 0.88
N ILE A 29 -13.31 -8.27 1.23
CA ILE A 29 -12.72 -7.53 2.36
C ILE A 29 -12.26 -6.10 2.01
N GLY A 30 -12.56 -5.62 0.79
CA GLY A 30 -12.08 -4.30 0.35
C GLY A 30 -12.67 -3.14 1.17
N THR A 31 -13.91 -3.26 1.61
CA THR A 31 -14.56 -2.26 2.47
C THR A 31 -13.90 -2.20 3.84
N GLU A 32 -13.71 -3.36 4.46
CA GLU A 32 -13.08 -3.48 5.77
C GLU A 32 -11.62 -3.00 5.76
N ILE A 33 -10.88 -3.27 4.68
CA ILE A 33 -9.53 -2.70 4.51
C ILE A 33 -9.58 -1.18 4.43
N ARG A 34 -10.53 -0.59 3.67
CA ARG A 34 -10.68 0.87 3.61
C ARG A 34 -11.05 1.47 4.97
N ASP A 35 -11.87 0.79 5.76
CA ASP A 35 -12.23 1.23 7.12
C ASP A 35 -11.00 1.25 8.03
N ILE A 36 -10.13 0.25 7.95
CA ILE A 36 -8.83 0.24 8.65
C ILE A 36 -7.95 1.39 8.16
N LEU A 37 -7.84 1.60 6.85
CA LEU A 37 -7.03 2.69 6.30
C LEU A 37 -7.58 4.07 6.69
N ASN A 38 -8.91 4.24 6.80
CA ASN A 38 -9.54 5.45 7.32
C ASN A 38 -9.10 5.73 8.76
N GLN A 39 -9.20 4.73 9.64
CA GLN A 39 -8.77 4.87 11.04
C GLN A 39 -7.27 5.21 11.14
N ILE A 40 -6.42 4.55 10.34
CA ILE A 40 -4.99 4.86 10.28
C ILE A 40 -4.77 6.32 9.82
N CYS A 41 -5.49 6.75 8.79
CA CYS A 41 -5.40 8.11 8.26
C CYS A 41 -5.84 9.16 9.30
N GLU A 42 -6.95 8.92 10.00
CA GLU A 42 -7.46 9.81 11.07
C GLU A 42 -6.49 9.93 12.23
N VAL A 43 -5.95 8.82 12.72
CA VAL A 43 -5.00 8.83 13.85
C VAL A 43 -3.66 9.46 13.48
N THR A 44 -3.17 9.21 12.26
CA THR A 44 -1.83 9.69 11.85
C THR A 44 -1.84 11.07 11.20
N GLY A 45 -3.00 11.51 10.68
CA GLY A 45 -3.12 12.69 9.82
C GLY A 45 -2.45 12.51 8.45
N GLN A 46 -1.93 11.31 8.14
CA GLN A 46 -1.20 11.00 6.92
C GLN A 46 -2.03 10.08 6.03
N SER A 47 -1.76 10.11 4.72
CA SER A 47 -2.43 9.20 3.79
C SER A 47 -2.05 7.74 4.06
N ALA A 48 -3.04 6.83 4.10
CA ALA A 48 -2.85 5.41 4.30
C ALA A 48 -3.10 4.61 3.02
N GLY A 49 -2.38 3.51 2.80
CA GLY A 49 -2.52 2.72 1.59
C GLY A 49 -2.20 1.24 1.75
N TYR A 50 -2.91 0.42 0.97
CA TYR A 50 -2.74 -1.03 0.87
C TYR A 50 -2.19 -1.37 -0.52
N TRP A 51 -1.08 -2.10 -0.58
CA TRP A 51 -0.27 -2.29 -1.76
C TRP A 51 0.06 -3.75 -2.00
N VAL A 52 -0.02 -4.16 -3.26
CA VAL A 52 0.35 -5.51 -3.69
C VAL A 52 1.40 -5.47 -4.79
N ARG A 53 2.11 -6.59 -4.97
CA ARG A 53 3.05 -6.79 -6.06
C ARG A 53 2.31 -7.07 -7.36
N ALA A 54 2.72 -6.44 -8.45
CA ALA A 54 2.28 -6.72 -9.81
C ALA A 54 3.51 -6.76 -10.74
N GLY A 55 4.07 -7.95 -10.96
CA GLY A 55 5.30 -8.11 -11.72
C GLY A 55 6.46 -7.34 -11.12
N LYS A 56 7.08 -6.45 -11.89
CA LYS A 56 8.20 -5.59 -11.44
C LYS A 56 7.76 -4.31 -10.71
N LYS A 57 6.45 -4.07 -10.57
CA LYS A 57 5.87 -2.87 -9.96
C LYS A 57 5.02 -3.22 -8.75
N LYS A 58 4.59 -2.22 -8.02
CA LYS A 58 3.55 -2.29 -6.99
C LYS A 58 2.30 -1.58 -7.48
N VAL A 59 1.15 -2.06 -7.04
CA VAL A 59 -0.17 -1.46 -7.30
C VAL A 59 -0.78 -1.02 -6.00
N CYS A 60 -1.34 0.19 -5.98
CA CYS A 60 -2.19 0.68 -4.91
C CYS A 60 -3.60 0.08 -5.07
N LEU A 61 -3.96 -0.92 -4.27
CA LEU A 61 -5.33 -1.47 -4.34
C LEU A 61 -6.33 -0.59 -3.59
N TYR A 62 -5.97 -0.15 -2.38
CA TYR A 62 -6.82 0.69 -1.56
C TYR A 62 -6.03 1.87 -1.01
N ARG A 63 -6.68 3.02 -0.95
CA ARG A 63 -6.06 4.27 -0.52
C ARG A 63 -7.05 5.16 0.20
N VAL A 64 -6.62 5.74 1.30
CA VAL A 64 -7.25 6.88 1.94
C VAL A 64 -6.26 8.04 1.92
N ASN A 65 -6.60 9.08 1.19
CA ASN A 65 -5.76 10.28 1.11
C ASN A 65 -6.07 11.19 2.31
N SER A 66 -5.03 11.77 2.91
CA SER A 66 -5.16 12.75 3.99
C SER A 66 -6.01 13.94 3.53
N LYS A 67 -6.80 14.50 4.44
CA LYS A 67 -7.58 15.72 4.23
C LYS A 67 -6.74 17.00 4.34
N SER A 68 -5.45 16.89 4.67
CA SER A 68 -4.52 18.03 4.71
C SER A 68 -4.39 18.66 3.32
N GLU A 69 -4.32 19.99 3.25
CA GLU A 69 -4.03 20.72 2.01
C GLU A 69 -2.71 20.25 1.37
N LEU A 70 -1.71 19.96 2.20
CA LEU A 70 -0.46 19.34 1.79
C LEU A 70 -0.55 17.83 1.91
N ASN A 71 -1.24 17.16 1.00
CA ASN A 71 -1.30 15.71 0.97
C ASN A 71 -0.55 15.11 -0.22
N HIS A 72 -0.07 13.88 -0.03
CA HIS A 72 0.48 13.06 -1.11
C HIS A 72 -0.67 12.24 -1.72
N TYR A 73 -1.32 12.82 -2.73
CA TYR A 73 -2.48 12.20 -3.38
C TYR A 73 -2.07 11.03 -4.29
N VAL A 74 -2.74 9.90 -4.13
CA VAL A 74 -2.58 8.72 -4.98
C VAL A 74 -3.97 8.15 -5.29
N VAL A 75 -4.18 7.77 -6.54
CA VAL A 75 -5.42 7.10 -7.00
C VAL A 75 -5.25 5.59 -6.89
N GLU A 76 -6.30 4.88 -6.46
CA GLU A 76 -6.36 3.42 -6.49
C GLU A 76 -6.13 2.90 -7.93
N GLY A 77 -5.45 1.77 -8.06
CA GLY A 77 -5.02 1.23 -9.35
C GLY A 77 -3.71 1.81 -9.88
N THR A 78 -3.19 2.90 -9.31
CA THR A 78 -1.91 3.46 -9.76
C THR A 78 -0.76 2.50 -9.46
N THR A 79 0.15 2.38 -10.43
CA THR A 79 1.36 1.55 -10.32
C THR A 79 2.60 2.40 -10.11
N PHE A 80 3.54 1.89 -9.32
CA PHE A 80 4.83 2.55 -9.05
C PHE A 80 5.97 1.53 -9.03
N GLU A 81 7.21 2.04 -9.18
CA GLU A 81 8.42 1.27 -8.96
C GLU A 81 8.57 0.88 -7.47
N LEU A 82 9.44 -0.08 -7.21
CA LEU A 82 9.63 -0.66 -5.86
C LEU A 82 10.62 0.11 -4.98
N ASN A 83 10.97 1.34 -5.33
CA ASN A 83 11.97 2.19 -4.69
C ASN A 83 11.44 3.02 -3.50
N SER A 84 10.53 2.48 -2.71
CA SER A 84 9.99 3.18 -1.52
C SER A 84 9.77 2.18 -0.39
N ALA A 85 9.39 2.62 0.81
CA ALA A 85 9.15 1.74 1.95
C ALA A 85 8.20 0.58 1.61
N THR A 86 7.09 0.86 0.92
CA THR A 86 6.15 -0.18 0.46
C THR A 86 6.78 -1.15 -0.53
N GLY A 87 7.58 -0.64 -1.47
CA GLY A 87 8.27 -1.48 -2.44
C GLY A 87 9.33 -2.36 -1.79
N LYS A 88 10.10 -1.82 -0.84
CA LYS A 88 11.11 -2.58 -0.08
C LYS A 88 10.48 -3.69 0.76
N VAL A 89 9.31 -3.46 1.39
CA VAL A 89 8.57 -4.53 2.08
C VAL A 89 8.13 -5.60 1.09
N LEU A 90 7.59 -5.23 -0.08
CA LEU A 90 7.23 -6.20 -1.12
C LEU A 90 8.45 -7.04 -1.55
N LEU A 91 9.59 -6.41 -1.85
CA LEU A 91 10.84 -7.10 -2.22
C LEU A 91 11.32 -8.08 -1.14
N ALA A 92 11.18 -7.71 0.13
CA ALA A 92 11.58 -8.58 1.24
C ALA A 92 10.84 -9.92 1.26
N TYR A 93 9.56 -9.92 0.91
CA TYR A 93 8.70 -11.10 1.04
C TYR A 93 8.38 -11.79 -0.30
N THR A 94 8.39 -11.08 -1.43
CA THR A 94 8.14 -11.70 -2.76
C THR A 94 9.41 -12.16 -3.44
N ASP A 95 10.50 -11.36 -3.35
CA ASP A 95 11.80 -11.68 -3.98
C ASP A 95 12.78 -12.28 -2.98
N LYS A 96 12.32 -12.54 -1.74
CA LYS A 96 13.12 -13.13 -0.65
C LYS A 96 14.42 -12.35 -0.36
N ASN A 97 14.36 -11.01 -0.46
CA ASN A 97 15.50 -10.15 -0.12
C ASN A 97 15.78 -10.24 1.39
N LEU A 98 16.83 -10.99 1.75
CA LEU A 98 17.15 -11.32 3.14
C LEU A 98 17.59 -10.10 3.97
N GLU A 99 18.23 -9.11 3.36
CA GLU A 99 18.67 -7.90 4.07
C GLU A 99 17.46 -7.05 4.50
N LEU A 100 16.55 -6.79 3.57
CA LEU A 100 15.30 -6.07 3.86
C LEU A 100 14.43 -6.83 4.86
N LYS A 101 14.39 -8.17 4.73
CA LYS A 101 13.65 -9.01 5.66
C LYS A 101 14.21 -8.91 7.08
N LYS A 102 15.54 -9.00 7.25
CA LYS A 102 16.20 -8.82 8.56
C LYS A 102 15.96 -7.41 9.13
N GLU A 103 15.95 -6.38 8.30
CA GLU A 103 15.62 -5.03 8.76
C GLU A 103 14.20 -4.94 9.31
N ILE A 104 13.22 -5.54 8.61
CA ILE A 104 11.83 -5.58 9.06
C ILE A 104 11.70 -6.40 10.35
N GLU A 105 12.34 -7.57 10.45
CA GLU A 105 12.32 -8.39 11.65
C GLU A 105 12.89 -7.66 12.88
N LYS A 106 13.91 -6.83 12.67
CA LYS A 106 14.54 -6.04 13.75
C LYS A 106 13.72 -4.83 14.16
N LYS A 107 13.15 -4.09 13.21
CA LYS A 107 12.48 -2.79 13.43
C LYS A 107 10.95 -2.89 13.44
N GLY A 108 10.40 -3.90 12.77
CA GLY A 108 8.97 -4.05 12.52
C GLY A 108 8.46 -3.31 11.27
N TYR A 109 9.24 -2.43 10.69
CA TYR A 109 8.85 -1.59 9.55
C TYR A 109 10.03 -1.20 8.66
N ILE A 110 9.72 -0.73 7.45
CA ILE A 110 10.64 0.03 6.60
C ILE A 110 10.20 1.49 6.60
N TYR A 111 11.17 2.38 6.72
CA TYR A 111 11.02 3.83 6.55
C TYR A 111 11.85 4.31 5.37
N THR A 112 11.28 5.18 4.53
CA THR A 112 12.01 5.86 3.46
C THR A 112 11.60 7.33 3.40
N ALA A 113 12.54 8.19 3.00
CA ALA A 113 12.31 9.61 2.82
C ALA A 113 13.11 10.12 1.61
N GLY A 114 12.41 10.66 0.62
CA GLY A 114 13.03 11.22 -0.58
C GLY A 114 13.43 10.17 -1.65
N GLU A 115 13.22 8.88 -1.43
CA GLU A 115 13.67 7.85 -2.37
C GLU A 115 12.84 7.77 -3.66
N ARG A 116 11.56 8.07 -3.61
CA ARG A 116 10.67 8.11 -4.78
C ARG A 116 10.38 9.54 -5.26
N LEU A 117 10.13 10.42 -4.33
CA LEU A 117 9.93 11.86 -4.52
C LEU A 117 10.60 12.57 -3.37
N ASP A 118 11.41 13.59 -3.65
CA ASP A 118 12.32 14.26 -2.71
C ASP A 118 11.65 14.72 -1.41
N ASN A 119 10.40 15.15 -1.50
CA ASN A 119 9.66 15.70 -0.38
C ASN A 119 8.67 14.71 0.26
N ILE A 120 8.66 13.44 -0.17
CA ILE A 120 7.73 12.43 0.33
C ILE A 120 8.48 11.39 1.18
N ALA A 121 7.87 11.05 2.32
CA ALA A 121 8.31 9.96 3.17
C ALA A 121 7.19 8.94 3.38
N SER A 122 7.57 7.72 3.73
CA SER A 122 6.62 6.65 4.06
C SER A 122 7.16 5.68 5.09
N VAL A 123 6.26 5.17 5.92
CA VAL A 123 6.46 4.03 6.82
C VAL A 123 5.57 2.89 6.37
N ALA A 124 6.12 1.70 6.25
CA ALA A 124 5.39 0.54 5.73
C ALA A 124 5.66 -0.72 6.56
N ILE A 125 4.63 -1.53 6.73
CA ILE A 125 4.68 -2.84 7.39
C ILE A 125 4.16 -3.94 6.48
N PRO A 126 4.61 -5.19 6.65
CA PRO A 126 4.01 -6.34 5.97
C PRO A 126 2.65 -6.71 6.59
N ALA A 127 1.73 -7.18 5.76
CA ALA A 127 0.46 -7.77 6.19
C ALA A 127 0.43 -9.26 5.82
N PHE A 128 0.06 -10.09 6.80
CA PHE A 128 0.03 -11.54 6.70
C PHE A 128 -1.37 -12.08 7.01
N ASP A 129 -1.69 -13.26 6.51
CA ASP A 129 -2.84 -14.04 6.95
C ASP A 129 -2.55 -14.87 8.23
N ASN A 130 -3.54 -15.62 8.71
CA ASN A 130 -3.41 -16.49 9.88
C ASN A 130 -2.42 -17.65 9.69
N LYS A 131 -2.08 -17.99 8.44
CA LYS A 131 -1.07 -18.99 8.09
C LYS A 131 0.34 -18.40 7.98
N ASN A 132 0.53 -17.10 8.38
CA ASN A 132 1.76 -16.33 8.19
C ASN A 132 2.19 -16.20 6.71
N LEU A 133 1.28 -16.30 5.75
CA LEU A 133 1.57 -16.01 4.37
C LEU A 133 1.48 -14.51 4.13
N PHE A 134 2.50 -13.96 3.50
CA PHE A 134 2.53 -12.55 3.12
C PHE A 134 1.49 -12.26 2.04
N LYS A 135 0.65 -11.25 2.27
CA LYS A 135 -0.42 -10.86 1.34
C LYS A 135 -0.17 -9.48 0.71
N ALA A 136 0.23 -8.52 1.51
CA ALA A 136 0.33 -7.14 1.07
C ALA A 136 1.25 -6.30 1.96
N THR A 137 1.39 -5.04 1.59
CA THR A 137 2.04 -4.01 2.40
C THR A 137 1.04 -2.93 2.78
N VAL A 138 1.00 -2.57 4.05
CA VAL A 138 0.21 -1.42 4.55
C VAL A 138 1.16 -0.30 4.92
N SER A 139 0.80 0.94 4.60
CA SER A 139 1.68 2.08 4.81
C SER A 139 0.95 3.37 5.13
N VAL A 140 1.66 4.27 5.80
CA VAL A 140 1.37 5.70 5.83
C VAL A 140 2.40 6.45 5.00
N SER A 141 1.97 7.51 4.30
CA SER A 141 2.85 8.35 3.49
C SER A 141 2.35 9.79 3.45
N GLY A 142 3.29 10.71 3.35
CA GLY A 142 3.02 12.14 3.32
C GLY A 142 4.27 12.95 3.14
N TRP A 143 4.18 14.25 3.40
CA TRP A 143 5.32 15.15 3.30
C TRP A 143 6.40 14.82 4.33
N LYS A 144 7.65 14.78 3.89
CA LYS A 144 8.84 14.39 4.66
C LYS A 144 8.95 15.14 5.99
N GLN A 145 8.57 16.40 6.04
CA GLN A 145 8.62 17.22 7.26
C GLN A 145 7.78 16.65 8.43
N PHE A 146 6.74 15.87 8.14
CA PHE A 146 5.91 15.23 9.16
C PHE A 146 6.46 13.87 9.62
N PHE A 147 7.54 13.37 9.01
CA PHE A 147 8.17 12.08 9.31
C PHE A 147 9.49 12.27 10.04
N THR A 148 9.40 12.62 11.30
CA THR A 148 10.53 12.87 12.20
C THR A 148 10.88 11.62 13.03
N ASN A 149 12.02 11.65 13.72
CA ASN A 149 12.41 10.60 14.67
C ASN A 149 11.37 10.37 15.79
N LYS A 150 10.50 11.36 16.06
CA LYS A 150 9.41 11.25 17.05
C LYS A 150 8.11 10.69 16.45
N THR A 151 7.81 11.02 15.20
CA THR A 151 6.53 10.64 14.55
C THR A 151 6.60 9.28 13.86
N VAL A 152 7.73 8.90 13.28
CA VAL A 152 7.91 7.60 12.62
C VAL A 152 7.59 6.42 13.54
N PRO A 153 8.08 6.35 14.81
CA PRO A 153 7.69 5.29 15.73
C PRO A 153 6.19 5.31 16.09
N LYS A 154 5.56 6.49 16.16
CA LYS A 154 4.11 6.61 16.38
C LYS A 154 3.32 6.05 15.20
N TYR A 155 3.72 6.37 13.97
CA TYR A 155 3.10 5.82 12.77
C TYR A 155 3.23 4.31 12.69
N TYR A 156 4.42 3.77 13.01
CA TYR A 156 4.60 2.32 13.12
C TYR A 156 3.67 1.71 14.19
N LYS A 157 3.59 2.30 15.39
CA LYS A 157 2.70 1.82 16.46
C LYS A 157 1.25 1.78 16.00
N THR A 158 0.79 2.82 15.30
CA THR A 158 -0.56 2.86 14.73
C THR A 158 -0.74 1.76 13.67
N LEU A 159 0.17 1.61 12.72
CA LEU A 159 0.09 0.54 11.72
C LEU A 159 0.06 -0.85 12.36
N SER A 160 0.93 -1.10 13.34
CA SER A 160 1.04 -2.39 14.01
C SER A 160 -0.19 -2.74 14.87
N SER A 161 -0.90 -1.75 15.42
CA SER A 161 -2.13 -2.00 16.19
C SER A 161 -3.26 -2.61 15.34
N PHE A 162 -3.25 -2.40 14.03
CA PHE A 162 -4.20 -3.00 13.10
C PHE A 162 -3.75 -4.35 12.49
N SER A 163 -2.54 -4.82 12.81
CA SER A 163 -1.99 -6.05 12.21
C SER A 163 -2.86 -7.28 12.49
N ASN A 164 -3.42 -7.43 13.70
CA ASN A 164 -4.27 -8.57 14.05
C ASN A 164 -5.62 -8.52 13.30
N GLN A 165 -6.22 -7.34 13.16
CA GLN A 165 -7.45 -7.16 12.41
C GLN A 165 -7.23 -7.44 10.92
N LEU A 166 -6.15 -6.91 10.33
CA LEU A 166 -5.75 -7.23 8.96
C LEU A 166 -5.51 -8.72 8.78
N ARG A 167 -4.82 -9.36 9.72
CA ARG A 167 -4.56 -10.82 9.68
C ARG A 167 -5.85 -11.63 9.63
N SER A 168 -6.82 -11.31 10.47
CA SER A 168 -8.13 -11.97 10.48
C SER A 168 -8.86 -11.79 9.15
N LEU A 169 -8.89 -10.58 8.61
CA LEU A 169 -9.54 -10.28 7.32
C LEU A 169 -8.89 -11.05 6.17
N LEU A 170 -7.56 -11.00 6.07
CA LEU A 170 -6.80 -11.63 4.99
C LEU A 170 -6.82 -13.16 5.01
N SER A 171 -7.35 -13.76 6.07
CA SER A 171 -7.49 -15.22 6.20
C SER A 171 -8.83 -15.74 5.66
N ASN A 172 -9.77 -14.84 5.40
CA ASN A 172 -11.08 -15.16 4.86
C ASN A 172 -11.10 -15.07 3.32
N GLU A 173 -9.94 -14.85 2.70
CA GLU A 173 -9.68 -14.96 1.26
C GLU A 173 -9.21 -16.40 0.95
#